data_157a000fc1f5c4c1e4b570847fa1e5bf
#
_entry.id   157a000fc1f5c4c1e4b570847fa1e5bf
#
_cell.length_a   1.000
_cell.length_b   1.000
_cell.length_c   1.000
_cell.angle_alpha   90.00
_cell.angle_beta   90.00
_cell.angle_gamma   90.00
#
_symmetry.space_group_name_H-M   'P 1'
#
loop_
_entity.id
_entity.type
_entity.pdbx_description
1 polymer ?
#
loop_
_entity_poly.entity_id
_entity_poly.type
_entity_poly.pdbx_seq_one_letter_code
_entity_poly.pdbx_strand_id
1 'polypeptide(L)'
;MKYSVMTAAMVAFLATTGVSAPAFATGKMTCEAGPQSGWKTRTELEENLVQQGWKVKKSKVDGGCYEVYGTTPEGDRVEAYFHPVSLEKLLVLRRGKELYRKP
;
A
#
# COMPACT_ATOMS: atom_id res chain seq x y z
N MET A 1 -16.99 42.94 45.86
CA MET A 1 -16.84 42.46 45.48
C MET A 1 -16.74 41.67 44.80
N LYS A 2 -16.57 41.32 44.43
CA LYS A 2 -16.44 40.57 43.80
C LYS A 2 -15.93 39.83 43.17
N TYR A 3 -15.71 39.34 42.88
CA TYR A 3 -15.28 38.53 42.32
C TYR A 3 -15.12 37.69 41.56
N SER A 4 -14.92 37.29 41.01
CA SER A 4 -14.85 36.59 40.15
C SER A 4 -14.39 35.64 39.85
N VAL A 5 -14.24 35.07 39.70
CA VAL A 5 -13.88 34.02 39.39
C VAL A 5 -13.55 33.42 38.46
N MET A 6 -13.21 33.09 37.98
CA MET A 6 -12.91 32.38 37.10
C MET A 6 -12.72 31.36 36.69
N THR A 7 -12.69 30.87 36.37
CA THR A 7 -12.69 29.82 35.96
C THR A 7 -12.04 29.26 35.12
N ALA A 8 -11.53 28.68 34.97
CA ALA A 8 -10.80 28.00 34.26
C ALA A 8 -11.16 27.19 33.41
N ALA A 9 -10.94 27.11 32.64
CA ALA A 9 -11.30 26.34 31.76
C ALA A 9 -10.61 25.33 31.43
N MET A 10 -10.45 24.61 31.40
CA MET A 10 -9.83 23.66 31.10
C MET A 10 -9.80 23.12 29.96
N VAL A 11 -9.34 22.86 29.38
CA VAL A 11 -9.22 22.33 28.28
C VAL A 11 -8.89 21.13 28.08
N ALA A 12 -9.20 20.50 27.75
CA ALA A 12 -8.96 19.27 27.56
C ALA A 12 -8.56 18.86 26.46
N PHE A 13 -7.94 18.59 26.02
CA PHE A 13 -7.65 18.12 24.94
C PHE A 13 -7.34 16.98 24.64
N LEU A 14 -7.49 16.39 24.19
CA LEU A 14 -7.37 15.32 23.72
C LEU A 14 -6.60 14.95 22.85
N ALA A 15 -5.96 14.57 22.79
CA ALA A 15 -5.16 14.14 22.03
C ALA A 15 -5.38 13.10 21.47
N THR A 16 -5.64 12.88 20.79
CA THR A 16 -5.92 11.86 20.14
C THR A 16 -4.99 11.28 19.61
N THR A 17 -4.34 10.74 19.78
CA THR A 17 -3.51 10.09 19.33
C THR A 17 -3.55 9.50 18.34
N GLY A 18 -3.50 9.66 17.70
CA GLY A 18 -3.41 9.21 16.61
C GLY A 18 -3.07 8.08 16.14
N VAL A 19 -3.45 7.38 15.94
CA VAL A 19 -3.23 6.28 15.45
C VAL A 19 -3.14 6.32 14.19
N SER A 20 -2.36 6.34 13.64
CA SER A 20 -2.26 6.31 12.41
C SER A 20 -2.61 5.26 11.73
N ALA A 21 -3.45 5.13 11.26
CA ALA A 21 -3.77 4.11 10.50
C ALA A 21 -3.10 4.23 9.30
N PRO A 22 -2.74 3.34 8.78
CA PRO A 22 -2.06 3.31 7.67
C PRO A 22 -2.98 3.55 6.69
N ALA A 23 -2.99 4.25 6.22
CA ALA A 23 -3.81 4.49 5.45
C ALA A 23 -3.89 3.75 4.47
N PHE A 24 -4.03 3.22 4.07
CA PHE A 24 -4.25 2.81 3.09
C PHE A 24 -4.13 1.84 2.47
N ALA A 25 -3.79 1.20 2.92
CA ALA A 25 -3.71 0.05 2.34
C ALA A 25 -5.03 -0.23 1.90
N THR A 26 -5.21 -0.69 0.84
CA THR A 26 -6.51 -1.10 0.43
C THR A 26 -6.91 -2.34 1.18
N GLY A 27 -6.00 -2.91 1.95
CA GLY A 27 -6.37 -4.09 2.70
C GLY A 27 -6.32 -5.37 1.92
N LYS A 28 -5.90 -5.36 0.69
CA LYS A 28 -5.90 -6.58 -0.10
C LYS A 28 -4.69 -7.45 0.16
N MET A 29 -3.57 -6.85 0.49
CA MET A 29 -2.34 -7.61 0.71
C MET A 29 -1.42 -6.80 1.61
N THR A 30 -0.73 -7.49 2.51
CA THR A 30 0.25 -6.85 3.38
C THR A 30 1.57 -7.59 3.22
N CYS A 31 2.64 -6.85 3.11
CA CYS A 31 3.96 -7.44 3.02
C CYS A 31 4.80 -6.99 4.18
N GLU A 32 5.61 -7.93 4.70
CA GLU A 32 6.57 -7.58 5.70
C GLU A 32 7.91 -7.55 5.00
N ALA A 33 8.28 -6.41 4.54
CA ALA A 33 9.44 -6.31 3.69
C ALA A 33 10.60 -5.58 4.33
N GLY A 34 10.46 -5.22 5.60
CA GLY A 34 11.52 -4.49 6.28
C GLY A 34 11.68 -3.08 5.74
N PRO A 35 12.79 -2.43 6.08
CA PRO A 35 12.97 -1.04 5.69
C PRO A 35 13.12 -0.87 4.20
N GLN A 36 12.63 0.24 3.70
CA GLN A 36 12.66 0.47 2.26
C GLN A 36 14.06 0.50 1.69
N SER A 37 15.06 0.76 2.51
CA SER A 37 16.43 0.76 2.01
C SER A 37 16.84 -0.62 1.48
N GLY A 38 16.13 -1.66 1.87
CA GLY A 38 16.42 -3.00 1.37
C GLY A 38 15.53 -3.44 0.22
N TRP A 39 14.68 -2.55 -0.28
CA TRP A 39 13.75 -2.91 -1.34
C TRP A 39 14.38 -2.71 -2.70
N LYS A 40 13.99 -3.49 -3.65
CA LYS A 40 14.29 -3.19 -5.04
C LYS A 40 13.39 -2.04 -5.46
N THR A 41 13.76 -1.34 -6.51
CA THR A 41 12.99 -0.17 -6.89
C THR A 41 11.75 -0.54 -7.68
N ARG A 42 10.78 0.36 -7.67
CA ARG A 42 9.59 0.15 -8.48
C ARG A 42 9.94 0.12 -9.96
N THR A 43 10.94 0.90 -10.36
CA THR A 43 11.38 0.90 -11.74
C THR A 43 11.89 -0.48 -12.13
N GLU A 44 12.66 -1.10 -11.25
CA GLU A 44 13.15 -2.44 -11.54
C GLU A 44 12.00 -3.43 -11.69
N LEU A 45 11.01 -3.34 -10.82
CA LEU A 45 9.84 -4.20 -10.94
C LEU A 45 9.12 -3.96 -12.26
N GLU A 46 8.90 -2.68 -12.60
CA GLU A 46 8.17 -2.38 -13.82
C GLU A 46 8.92 -2.86 -15.05
N GLU A 47 10.23 -2.71 -15.05
CA GLU A 47 11.02 -3.19 -16.17
C GLU A 47 10.95 -4.71 -16.29
N ASN A 48 11.01 -5.41 -15.16
CA ASN A 48 10.90 -6.85 -15.20
C ASN A 48 9.54 -7.27 -15.76
N LEU A 49 8.48 -6.59 -15.36
CA LEU A 49 7.16 -6.93 -15.85
C LEU A 49 7.02 -6.66 -17.34
N VAL A 50 7.55 -5.54 -17.80
CA VAL A 50 7.49 -5.25 -19.22
C VAL A 50 8.23 -6.31 -20.02
N GLN A 51 9.36 -6.77 -19.51
CA GLN A 51 10.10 -7.83 -20.20
C GLN A 51 9.32 -9.12 -20.24
N GLN A 52 8.43 -9.34 -19.28
CA GLN A 52 7.61 -10.53 -19.25
C GLN A 52 6.32 -10.39 -20.07
N GLY A 53 6.13 -9.26 -20.70
CA GLY A 53 4.94 -9.05 -21.54
C GLY A 53 3.83 -8.27 -20.90
N TRP A 54 4.04 -7.74 -19.71
CA TRP A 54 3.04 -6.90 -19.08
C TRP A 54 3.05 -5.50 -19.67
N LYS A 55 1.91 -4.83 -19.56
CA LYS A 55 1.84 -3.40 -19.83
C LYS A 55 1.52 -2.74 -18.52
N VAL A 56 2.47 -1.99 -17.98
CA VAL A 56 2.32 -1.38 -16.68
C VAL A 56 1.77 0.02 -16.83
N LYS A 57 0.67 0.29 -16.12
CA LYS A 57 0.10 1.62 -16.14
C LYS A 57 0.67 2.47 -15.03
N LYS A 58 0.78 1.92 -13.84
CA LYS A 58 1.38 2.62 -12.71
C LYS A 58 1.67 1.64 -11.60
N SER A 59 2.50 2.07 -10.67
CA SER A 59 2.79 1.27 -9.49
C SER A 59 2.81 2.17 -8.28
N LYS A 60 2.64 1.58 -7.12
CA LYS A 60 2.69 2.31 -5.86
C LYS A 60 2.98 1.34 -4.73
N VAL A 61 3.22 1.88 -3.55
CA VAL A 61 3.38 1.09 -2.35
C VAL A 61 2.02 0.99 -1.68
N ASP A 62 1.62 -0.20 -1.29
CA ASP A 62 0.36 -0.40 -0.61
C ASP A 62 0.51 -1.57 0.35
N GLY A 63 0.32 -1.33 1.65
CA GLY A 63 0.43 -2.38 2.65
C GLY A 63 1.82 -2.96 2.75
N GLY A 64 2.84 -2.20 2.41
CA GLY A 64 4.21 -2.72 2.44
C GLY A 64 4.58 -3.52 1.22
N CYS A 65 3.67 -3.65 0.26
CA CYS A 65 3.93 -4.34 -0.99
C CYS A 65 4.03 -3.31 -2.12
N TYR A 66 4.52 -3.73 -3.27
CA TYR A 66 4.33 -2.94 -4.47
C TYR A 66 3.03 -3.38 -5.13
N GLU A 67 2.20 -2.43 -5.47
CA GLU A 67 0.97 -2.70 -6.19
C GLU A 67 1.11 -2.15 -7.59
N VAL A 68 0.79 -2.95 -8.59
CA VAL A 68 0.90 -2.56 -10.00
C VAL A 68 -0.48 -2.62 -10.63
N TYR A 69 -0.80 -1.57 -11.35
CA TYR A 69 -2.00 -1.55 -12.18
C TYR A 69 -1.54 -1.71 -13.62
N GLY A 70 -2.05 -2.67 -14.29
CA GLY A 70 -1.61 -2.90 -15.66
C GLY A 70 -2.37 -4.02 -16.32
N THR A 71 -1.81 -4.49 -17.43
CA THR A 71 -2.40 -5.57 -18.20
C THR A 71 -1.40 -6.72 -18.24
N THR A 72 -1.89 -7.91 -17.94
CA THR A 72 -1.02 -9.08 -17.93
C THR A 72 -0.68 -9.50 -19.36
N PRO A 73 0.30 -10.40 -19.52
CA PRO A 73 0.58 -10.92 -20.86
C PRO A 73 -0.61 -11.57 -21.54
N GLU A 74 -1.56 -12.09 -20.72
CA GLU A 74 -2.75 -12.71 -21.28
C GLU A 74 -3.81 -11.70 -21.67
N GLY A 75 -3.61 -10.42 -21.36
CA GLY A 75 -4.55 -9.38 -21.74
C GLY A 75 -5.52 -8.95 -20.66
N ASP A 76 -5.36 -9.42 -19.43
CA ASP A 76 -6.27 -9.05 -18.36
C ASP A 76 -5.82 -7.76 -17.72
N ARG A 77 -6.77 -6.86 -17.48
CA ARG A 77 -6.47 -5.65 -16.72
C ARG A 77 -6.60 -5.98 -15.25
N VAL A 78 -5.56 -5.71 -14.50
CA VAL A 78 -5.48 -6.22 -13.13
C VAL A 78 -4.84 -5.23 -12.19
N GLU A 79 -5.01 -5.52 -10.88
CA GLU A 79 -4.19 -4.98 -9.82
C GLU A 79 -3.36 -6.16 -9.35
N ALA A 80 -2.08 -5.99 -9.25
CA ALA A 80 -1.21 -7.09 -8.86
C ALA A 80 -0.26 -6.63 -7.76
N TYR A 81 0.01 -7.50 -6.81
CA TYR A 81 0.87 -7.18 -5.66
C TYR A 81 2.13 -8.01 -5.73
N PHE A 82 3.24 -7.37 -5.45
CA PHE A 82 4.55 -7.98 -5.51
C PHE A 82 5.32 -7.68 -4.24
N HIS A 83 6.15 -8.61 -3.82
CA HIS A 83 6.99 -8.40 -2.65
C HIS A 83 8.13 -7.45 -3.05
N PRO A 84 8.36 -6.38 -2.30
CA PRO A 84 9.36 -5.39 -2.75
C PRO A 84 10.81 -5.84 -2.66
N VAL A 85 11.08 -6.88 -1.90
CA VAL A 85 12.46 -7.36 -1.80
C VAL A 85 12.75 -8.42 -2.85
N SER A 86 11.85 -9.36 -3.05
CA SER A 86 12.08 -10.44 -4.01
C SER A 86 11.48 -10.16 -5.37
N LEU A 87 10.53 -9.24 -5.43
CA LEU A 87 9.71 -8.95 -6.61
C LEU A 87 8.81 -10.12 -7.00
N GLU A 88 8.59 -11.02 -6.05
CA GLU A 88 7.74 -12.16 -6.31
C GLU A 88 6.28 -11.75 -6.40
N LYS A 89 5.55 -12.33 -7.34
CA LYS A 89 4.13 -12.03 -7.49
C LYS A 89 3.36 -12.72 -6.36
N LEU A 90 2.52 -11.97 -5.70
CA LEU A 90 1.80 -12.46 -4.54
C LEU A 90 0.30 -12.61 -4.78
N LEU A 91 -0.29 -11.69 -5.52
CA LEU A 91 -1.72 -11.66 -5.68
C LEU A 91 -2.05 -10.92 -6.96
N VAL A 92 -2.96 -11.42 -7.74
CA VAL A 92 -3.45 -10.72 -8.92
C VAL A 92 -4.96 -10.71 -8.86
N LEU A 93 -5.54 -9.51 -8.96
CA LEU A 93 -6.97 -9.33 -8.89
C LEU A 93 -7.49 -8.68 -10.16
N ARG A 94 -8.63 -9.16 -10.62
CA ARG A 94 -9.31 -8.53 -11.72
C ARG A 94 -10.69 -8.16 -11.22
N ARG A 95 -10.97 -6.87 -11.12
CA ARG A 95 -12.25 -6.40 -10.59
C ARG A 95 -12.56 -7.05 -9.24
N GLY A 96 -11.54 -7.12 -8.39
CA GLY A 96 -11.71 -7.68 -7.06
C GLY A 96 -11.71 -9.21 -7.00
N LYS A 97 -11.63 -9.89 -8.15
CA LYS A 97 -11.67 -11.33 -8.14
C LYS A 97 -10.26 -11.87 -8.28
N GLU A 98 -9.90 -12.84 -7.47
CA GLU A 98 -8.55 -13.37 -7.51
C GLU A 98 -8.32 -14.19 -8.76
N LEU A 99 -7.31 -13.82 -9.51
CA LEU A 99 -6.84 -14.63 -10.62
C LEU A 99 -5.63 -15.46 -10.20
N TYR A 100 -4.90 -15.02 -9.21
CA TYR A 100 -3.71 -15.70 -8.74
C TYR A 100 -3.44 -15.31 -7.30
N ARG A 101 -3.04 -16.27 -6.50
CA ARG A 101 -2.53 -16.01 -5.16
C ARG A 101 -1.38 -16.97 -4.90
N LYS A 102 -0.27 -16.42 -4.48
CA LYS A 102 0.87 -17.25 -4.18
C LYS A 102 0.51 -18.22 -3.07
N PRO A 103 0.81 -19.49 -3.22
CA PRO A 103 0.50 -20.50 -2.20
C PRO A 103 1.37 -20.34 -0.95
#